data_36ba0517741db9abe18e150266692fad
#
_entry.id   36ba0517741db9abe18e150266692fad
#
_cell.length_a   1.000
_cell.length_b   1.000
_cell.length_c   1.000
_cell.angle_alpha   90.00
_cell.angle_beta   90.00
_cell.angle_gamma   90.00
#
_symmetry.space_group_name_H-M   'P 1'
#
loop_
_entity.id
_entity.type
_entity.pdbx_description
1 polymer ?
#
loop_
_entity_poly.entity_id
_entity_poly.type
_entity_poly.pdbx_seq_one_letter_code
_entity_poly.pdbx_strand_id
1 'polypeptide(L)'
;VLRLVGSEMCIRDRIGTHTHVPTSDARILPNGTAFQTDVGMCGNYDSVIGMEKSLAIDRFFSKKSHLTVAEGEITICGVCVETDDYSGKSLSIEPIRIGGVLTPT
;
A
#
# COMPACT_ATOMS: atom_id res chain seq x y z
N VAL A 1 -13.61 -5.23 6.77
CA VAL A 1 -13.91 -3.85 7.13
C VAL A 1 -13.03 -3.41 8.28
N LEU A 2 -12.36 -2.30 8.11
CA LEU A 2 -11.48 -1.76 9.13
C LEU A 2 -12.29 -1.05 10.19
N ARG A 3 -12.25 -1.56 11.41
CA ARG A 3 -12.93 -0.94 12.55
C ARG A 3 -11.91 -0.24 13.42
N LEU A 4 -12.10 1.05 13.62
CA LEU A 4 -11.21 1.86 14.44
C LEU A 4 -11.79 2.14 15.84
N VAL A 5 -13.09 1.88 16.05
CA VAL A 5 -13.74 2.18 17.32
C VAL A 5 -13.12 1.39 18.45
N GLY A 6 -12.60 2.10 19.44
CA GLY A 6 -11.94 1.51 20.60
C GLY A 6 -10.53 1.00 20.35
N SER A 7 -10.11 0.83 19.10
CA SER A 7 -8.77 0.33 18.80
C SER A 7 -7.73 1.45 18.70
N GLU A 8 -8.13 2.64 18.32
CA GLU A 8 -7.20 3.77 18.19
C GLU A 8 -6.59 4.24 19.50
N MET A 9 -7.14 3.81 20.63
CA MET A 9 -6.59 4.17 21.94
C MET A 9 -5.28 3.46 22.27
N CYS A 10 -5.02 2.31 21.67
CA CYS A 10 -3.86 1.47 22.01
C CYS A 10 -2.99 1.13 20.80
N ILE A 11 -3.33 1.61 19.60
CA ILE A 11 -2.64 1.25 18.35
C ILE A 11 -1.86 2.43 17.83
N ARG A 12 -0.55 2.24 17.61
CA ARG A 12 0.33 3.26 17.05
C ARG A 12 0.13 3.44 15.55
N ASP A 13 -0.18 2.36 14.85
CA ASP A 13 -0.38 2.42 13.42
C ASP A 13 -1.42 1.41 12.94
N ARG A 14 -2.04 1.73 11.82
CA ARG A 14 -2.91 0.84 11.07
C ARG A 14 -2.59 1.00 9.60
N ILE A 15 -1.95 0.00 9.07
CA ILE A 15 -1.47 -0.01 7.68
C ILE A 15 -2.12 -1.18 6.97
N GLY A 16 -2.78 -0.88 5.84
CA GLY A 16 -3.42 -1.91 5.03
C GLY A 16 -2.62 -2.28 3.81
N THR A 17 -2.86 -3.47 3.31
CA THR A 17 -2.33 -3.95 2.04
C THR A 17 -3.37 -4.89 1.43
N HIS A 18 -3.77 -4.64 0.22
CA HIS A 18 -4.72 -5.52 -0.48
C HIS A 18 -4.93 -5.13 -1.94
N THR A 19 -5.12 -3.85 -2.21
CA THR A 19 -5.50 -3.38 -3.55
C THR A 19 -4.34 -3.37 -4.53
N HIS A 20 -3.12 -3.52 -4.05
CA HIS A 20 -1.88 -3.46 -4.82
C HIS A 20 -1.56 -2.05 -5.36
N VAL A 21 -2.24 -1.04 -4.87
CA VAL A 21 -1.95 0.36 -5.22
C VAL A 21 -1.91 1.21 -3.94
N PRO A 22 -1.00 2.20 -3.87
CA PRO A 22 -0.95 3.06 -2.70
C PRO A 22 -2.13 4.03 -2.69
N THR A 23 -2.74 4.21 -1.52
CA THR A 23 -3.83 5.18 -1.34
C THR A 23 -3.29 6.51 -0.83
N SER A 24 -4.07 7.56 -1.03
CA SER A 24 -3.67 8.93 -0.70
C SER A 24 -4.12 9.40 0.68
N ASP A 25 -4.57 8.47 1.51
CA ASP A 25 -5.19 8.79 2.79
C ASP A 25 -4.28 8.67 4.00
N ALA A 26 -2.96 8.66 3.82
CA ALA A 26 -2.00 8.58 4.91
C ALA A 26 -2.15 9.80 5.83
N ARG A 27 -2.39 9.55 7.11
CA ARG A 27 -2.59 10.61 8.10
C ARG A 27 -2.47 10.08 9.51
N ILE A 28 -2.37 11.00 10.45
CA ILE A 28 -2.46 10.67 11.87
C ILE A 28 -3.90 10.90 12.32
N LEU A 29 -4.54 9.86 12.85
CA LEU A 29 -5.90 9.96 13.37
C LEU A 29 -5.93 10.77 14.67
N PRO A 30 -7.10 11.29 15.09
CA PRO A 30 -7.17 12.19 16.24
C PRO A 30 -6.54 11.65 17.53
N ASN A 31 -6.54 10.34 17.74
CA ASN A 31 -5.96 9.74 18.94
C ASN A 31 -4.50 9.31 18.77
N GLY A 32 -3.85 9.73 17.70
CA GLY A 32 -2.43 9.48 17.50
C GLY A 32 -2.09 8.17 16.81
N THR A 33 -3.03 7.59 16.06
CA THR A 33 -2.78 6.39 15.25
C THR A 33 -2.41 6.82 13.83
N ALA A 34 -1.26 6.38 13.35
CA ALA A 34 -0.90 6.56 11.94
C ALA A 34 -1.74 5.59 11.09
N PHE A 35 -2.31 6.09 10.01
CA PHE A 35 -3.26 5.33 9.22
C PHE A 35 -3.02 5.49 7.73
N GLN A 36 -3.06 4.38 7.01
CA GLN A 36 -3.13 4.37 5.55
C GLN A 36 -3.91 3.14 5.10
N THR A 37 -4.89 3.34 4.23
CA THR A 37 -5.75 2.24 3.78
C THR A 37 -4.96 1.18 3.04
N ASP A 38 -4.08 1.58 2.12
CA ASP A 38 -3.23 0.65 1.41
C ASP A 38 -1.87 1.30 1.12
N VAL A 39 -0.81 0.62 1.50
CA VAL A 39 0.56 1.11 1.29
C VAL A 39 1.00 0.92 -0.16
N GLY A 40 0.39 -0.01 -0.86
CA GLY A 40 0.75 -0.36 -2.22
C GLY A 40 1.59 -1.62 -2.28
N MET A 41 2.01 -1.99 -3.46
CA MET A 41 2.87 -3.16 -3.65
C MET A 41 4.28 -2.75 -4.04
N CYS A 42 5.23 -3.62 -3.73
CA CYS A 42 6.57 -3.53 -4.29
C CYS A 42 6.59 -4.40 -5.55
N GLY A 43 6.53 -3.79 -6.71
CA GLY A 43 6.46 -4.52 -7.95
C GLY A 43 6.33 -3.62 -9.17
N ASN A 44 6.06 -4.24 -10.30
CA ASN A 44 5.90 -3.52 -11.56
C ASN A 44 4.46 -3.00 -11.67
N TYR A 45 4.31 -1.69 -11.74
CA TYR A 45 2.99 -1.06 -11.88
C TYR A 45 2.51 -0.95 -13.33
N ASP A 46 3.36 -1.23 -14.31
CA ASP A 46 2.93 -1.45 -15.69
C ASP A 46 2.40 -2.88 -15.84
N SER A 47 1.30 -3.16 -15.15
CA SER A 47 0.77 -4.50 -15.00
C SER A 47 -0.68 -4.43 -14.56
N VAL A 48 -1.35 -5.58 -14.50
CA VAL A 48 -2.66 -5.69 -13.89
C VAL A 48 -2.45 -6.23 -12.47
N ILE A 49 -2.47 -5.34 -11.49
CA ILE A 49 -2.24 -5.62 -10.07
C ILE A 49 -0.99 -6.50 -9.80
N GLY A 50 0.08 -6.26 -10.58
CA GLY A 50 1.34 -7.00 -10.46
C GLY A 50 1.45 -8.21 -11.38
N MET A 51 0.39 -8.57 -12.10
CA MET A 51 0.40 -9.67 -13.06
C MET A 51 0.75 -9.17 -14.45
N GLU A 52 1.45 -9.99 -15.23
CA GLU A 52 1.80 -9.63 -16.60
C GLU A 52 0.53 -9.27 -17.38
N LYS A 53 0.50 -8.09 -18.01
CA LYS A 53 -0.74 -7.50 -18.52
C LYS A 53 -1.35 -8.26 -19.70
N SER A 54 -0.55 -8.82 -20.59
CA SER A 54 -1.11 -9.56 -21.71
C SER A 54 -1.78 -10.85 -21.28
N LEU A 55 -1.24 -11.54 -20.30
CA LEU A 55 -1.86 -12.76 -19.74
C LEU A 55 -3.13 -12.45 -18.97
N ALA A 56 -3.16 -11.34 -18.24
CA ALA A 56 -4.36 -10.92 -17.52
C ALA A 56 -5.48 -10.55 -18.49
N ILE A 57 -5.16 -9.87 -19.59
CA ILE A 57 -6.12 -9.54 -20.63
C ILE A 57 -6.64 -10.80 -21.31
N ASP A 58 -5.78 -11.77 -21.61
CA ASP A 58 -6.19 -13.05 -22.19
C ASP A 58 -7.19 -13.77 -21.30
N ARG A 59 -6.97 -13.78 -19.98
CA ARG A 59 -7.91 -14.39 -19.06
C ARG A 59 -9.26 -13.68 -19.06
N PHE A 60 -9.27 -12.39 -19.24
CA PHE A 60 -10.50 -11.62 -19.31
C PHE A 60 -11.37 -12.05 -20.51
N PHE A 61 -10.76 -12.49 -21.61
CA PHE A 61 -11.44 -13.02 -22.78
C PHE A 61 -11.63 -14.53 -22.73
N SER A 62 -11.63 -15.12 -21.54
CA SER A 62 -11.85 -16.55 -21.31
C SER A 62 -10.80 -17.46 -21.92
N LYS A 63 -9.63 -16.96 -22.22
CA LYS A 63 -8.50 -17.77 -22.67
C LYS A 63 -7.84 -18.42 -21.49
N LYS A 64 -7.39 -19.66 -21.66
CA LYS A 64 -6.66 -20.40 -20.63
C LYS A 64 -5.21 -19.95 -20.66
N SER A 65 -4.84 -19.07 -19.75
CA SER A 65 -3.46 -18.67 -19.55
C SER A 65 -3.12 -18.64 -18.07
N HIS A 66 -1.88 -18.96 -17.75
CA HIS A 66 -1.39 -18.84 -16.39
C HIS A 66 -1.01 -17.39 -16.11
N LEU A 67 -1.42 -16.88 -14.95
CA LEU A 67 -0.98 -15.56 -14.51
C LEU A 67 0.45 -15.67 -13.97
N THR A 68 1.29 -14.78 -14.44
CA THR A 68 2.67 -14.66 -13.95
C THR A 68 2.91 -13.25 -13.43
N VAL A 69 3.89 -13.13 -12.54
CA VAL A 69 4.29 -11.83 -12.01
C VAL A 69 4.92 -11.01 -13.13
N ALA A 70 4.53 -9.75 -13.25
CA ALA A 70 5.08 -8.86 -14.25
C ALA A 70 6.56 -8.59 -13.98
N GLU A 71 7.38 -8.65 -15.03
CA GLU A 71 8.80 -8.32 -14.96
C GLU A 71 9.06 -6.91 -15.48
N GLY A 72 10.20 -6.34 -15.12
CA GLY A 72 10.62 -5.02 -15.57
C GLY A 72 10.92 -4.11 -14.39
N GLU A 73 10.81 -2.80 -14.61
CA GLU A 73 11.04 -1.83 -13.54
C GLU A 73 10.04 -2.00 -12.42
N ILE A 74 10.56 -2.04 -11.19
CA ILE A 74 9.71 -2.16 -10.02
C ILE A 74 9.63 -0.82 -9.28
N THR A 75 8.48 -0.58 -8.67
CA THR A 75 8.28 0.51 -7.72
C THR A 75 8.30 -0.06 -6.33
N ILE A 76 9.05 0.56 -5.43
CA ILE A 76 9.05 0.22 -4.02
C ILE A 76 8.06 1.14 -3.33
N CYS A 77 7.02 0.56 -2.74
CA CYS A 77 6.06 1.27 -1.93
C CYS A 77 6.21 0.87 -0.48
N GLY A 78 6.15 1.84 0.39
CA GLY A 78 6.26 1.63 1.82
C GLY A 78 5.74 2.82 2.58
N VAL A 79 5.95 2.79 3.88
CA VAL A 79 5.54 3.89 4.75
C VAL A 79 6.52 4.00 5.90
N CYS A 80 6.84 5.23 6.28
CA CYS A 80 7.67 5.53 7.44
C CYS A 80 6.80 6.18 8.51
N VAL A 81 6.81 5.62 9.71
CA VAL A 81 6.03 6.12 10.84
C VAL A 81 6.98 6.50 11.97
N GLU A 82 6.88 7.71 12.45
CA GLU A 82 7.62 8.17 13.63
C GLU A 82 6.69 8.15 14.85
N THR A 83 7.14 7.52 15.91
CA THR A 83 6.35 7.37 17.13
C THR A 83 7.05 7.99 18.33
N ASP A 84 6.24 8.39 19.33
CA ASP A 84 6.73 8.89 20.61
C ASP A 84 6.81 7.72 21.60
N ASP A 85 8.00 7.50 22.15
CA ASP A 85 8.23 6.40 23.10
C ASP A 85 7.47 6.56 24.40
N TYR A 86 7.16 7.76 24.82
CA TYR A 86 6.47 8.02 26.07
C TYR A 86 4.97 7.82 25.97
N SER A 87 4.34 8.43 24.96
CA SER A 87 2.90 8.35 24.81
C SER A 87 2.45 7.13 24.02
N GLY A 88 3.33 6.53 23.23
CA GLY A 88 2.98 5.47 22.30
C GLY A 88 2.18 5.96 21.08
N LYS A 89 2.08 7.28 20.91
CA LYS A 89 1.35 7.86 19.80
C LYS A 89 2.27 8.09 18.61
N SER A 90 1.70 8.04 17.41
CA SER A 90 2.42 8.36 16.19
C SER A 90 2.48 9.87 15.99
N LEU A 91 3.66 10.35 15.59
CA LEU A 91 3.92 11.78 15.36
C LEU A 91 3.82 12.13 13.89
N SER A 92 4.24 11.23 13.02
CA SER A 92 4.19 11.47 11.56
C SER A 92 4.06 10.17 10.80
N ILE A 93 3.54 10.28 9.59
CA ILE A 93 3.46 9.18 8.63
C ILE A 93 3.83 9.71 7.25
N GLU A 94 4.76 9.03 6.59
CA GLU A 94 5.24 9.42 5.26
C GLU A 94 5.20 8.23 4.32
N PRO A 95 4.31 8.26 3.30
CA PRO A 95 4.35 7.26 2.24
C PRO A 95 5.66 7.35 1.45
N ILE A 96 6.16 6.21 1.02
CA ILE A 96 7.39 6.10 0.25
C ILE A 96 7.05 5.44 -1.08
N ARG A 97 7.40 6.09 -2.19
CA ARG A 97 7.32 5.52 -3.53
C ARG A 97 8.61 5.83 -4.26
N ILE A 98 9.31 4.79 -4.68
CA ILE A 98 10.62 4.92 -5.31
C ILE A 98 10.68 4.02 -6.54
N GLY A 99 11.07 4.60 -7.66
CA GLY A 99 11.29 3.88 -8.92
C GLY A 99 10.03 3.60 -9.70
N GLY A 100 10.20 3.01 -10.87
CA GLY A 100 9.10 2.59 -11.73
C GLY A 100 8.29 3.75 -12.30
N VAL A 101 7.02 3.45 -12.58
CA VAL A 101 6.13 4.39 -13.30
C VAL A 101 5.33 5.30 -12.38
N LEU A 102 5.29 5.04 -11.08
CA LEU A 102 4.57 5.90 -10.15
C LEU A 102 5.39 7.14 -9.80
N THR A 103 4.67 8.23 -9.50
CA THR A 103 5.32 9.45 -9.05
C THR A 103 6.00 9.23 -7.70
N PRO A 104 7.30 9.56 -7.57
CA PRO A 104 8.00 9.41 -6.30
C PRO A 104 7.44 10.31 -5.20
N THR A 105 7.58 9.88 -3.97
CA THR A 105 7.30 10.70 -2.80
C THR A 105 8.52 10.83 -1.93
#